data_7e89f7d278b53d6bd2767c28c3334c07
#
_entry.id   7e89f7d278b53d6bd2767c28c3334c07
#
_cell.length_a   1.000
_cell.length_b   1.000
_cell.length_c   1.000
_cell.angle_alpha   90.00
_cell.angle_beta   90.00
_cell.angle_gamma   90.00
#
_symmetry.space_group_name_H-M   'P 1'
#
loop_
_entity.id
_entity.type
_entity.pdbx_description
1 polymer ?
#
loop_
_entity_poly.entity_id
_entity_poly.type
_entity_poly.pdbx_seq_one_letter_code
_entity_poly.pdbx_strand_id
1 'polypeptide(L)'
;FRATNRFGAPSTGLVWTAITCQLLFVLCHFVNGDAWEVMISITSVMAMPCYLLCCVYLWKVAVRERTVFRSAVARHRALATGILGTLFSLFLVYSAGLRYLMMACALYAIGLPLLVVARRQRRPGTPLRQLFSHRGWVVLSLIVVLGVCGLVYTVHGGVFGVA
;
A
#
# COMPACT_ATOMS: atom_id res chain seq x y z
N PHE A 1 -7.68 -18.75 2.12
CA PHE A 1 -7.78 -17.52 2.95
C PHE A 1 -9.19 -17.25 3.52
N ARG A 2 -10.18 -18.14 3.27
CA ARG A 2 -11.57 -17.94 3.69
C ARG A 2 -11.92 -18.63 5.03
N ALA A 3 -11.02 -19.44 5.57
CA ALA A 3 -11.24 -20.11 6.84
C ALA A 3 -11.11 -19.10 8.00
N THR A 4 -12.19 -18.85 8.67
CA THR A 4 -12.25 -18.06 9.89
C THR A 4 -12.32 -18.98 11.10
N ASN A 5 -11.65 -18.62 12.18
CA ASN A 5 -11.70 -19.33 13.45
C ASN A 5 -13.04 -19.05 14.17
N ARG A 6 -13.33 -19.75 15.26
CA ARG A 6 -14.52 -19.56 16.13
C ARG A 6 -14.81 -18.10 16.51
N PHE A 7 -13.79 -17.25 16.50
CA PHE A 7 -13.86 -15.82 16.80
C PHE A 7 -13.98 -14.92 15.56
N GLY A 8 -14.19 -15.47 14.34
CA GLY A 8 -14.31 -14.71 13.11
C GLY A 8 -12.98 -14.18 12.55
N ALA A 9 -11.84 -14.53 13.14
CA ALA A 9 -10.52 -14.11 12.68
C ALA A 9 -10.02 -14.98 11.52
N PRO A 10 -9.37 -14.43 10.47
CA PRO A 10 -8.81 -15.17 9.34
C PRO A 10 -7.50 -15.87 9.76
N SER A 11 -7.64 -16.98 10.52
CA SER A 11 -6.50 -17.71 11.09
C SER A 11 -5.49 -18.18 10.05
N THR A 12 -5.96 -18.69 8.91
CA THR A 12 -5.09 -19.13 7.81
C THR A 12 -4.23 -17.97 7.26
N GLY A 13 -4.82 -16.79 7.10
CA GLY A 13 -4.07 -15.60 6.65
C GLY A 13 -3.00 -15.17 7.64
N LEU A 14 -3.33 -15.18 8.94
CA LEU A 14 -2.39 -14.81 10.00
C LEU A 14 -1.21 -15.79 10.08
N VAL A 15 -1.47 -17.10 10.00
CA VAL A 15 -0.42 -18.12 10.02
C VAL A 15 0.52 -17.97 8.82
N TRP A 16 -0.02 -17.79 7.60
CA TRP A 16 0.81 -17.57 6.41
C TRP A 16 1.62 -16.29 6.51
N THR A 17 1.04 -15.21 7.01
CA THR A 17 1.79 -13.95 7.22
C THR A 17 2.91 -14.15 8.23
N ALA A 18 2.65 -14.83 9.35
CA ALA A 18 3.67 -15.11 10.36
C ALA A 18 4.82 -15.96 9.79
N ILE A 19 4.52 -17.03 9.05
CA ILE A 19 5.53 -17.88 8.41
C ILE A 19 6.37 -17.06 7.42
N THR A 20 5.72 -16.24 6.59
CA THR A 20 6.41 -15.39 5.61
C THR A 20 7.33 -14.38 6.31
N CYS A 21 6.86 -13.74 7.38
CA CYS A 21 7.68 -12.82 8.17
C CYS A 21 8.90 -13.51 8.79
N GLN A 22 8.72 -14.71 9.37
CA GLN A 22 9.81 -15.47 9.95
C GLN A 22 10.83 -15.90 8.89
N LEU A 23 10.36 -16.36 7.72
CA LEU A 23 11.24 -16.75 6.62
C LEU A 23 12.05 -15.55 6.10
N LEU A 24 11.43 -14.39 5.96
CA LEU A 24 12.11 -13.16 5.58
C LEU A 24 13.12 -12.72 6.65
N PHE A 25 12.78 -12.84 7.92
CA PHE A 25 13.69 -12.51 9.01
C PHE A 25 14.95 -13.39 9.01
N VAL A 26 14.77 -14.71 8.83
CA VAL A 26 15.87 -15.66 8.71
C VAL A 26 16.72 -15.35 7.46
N LEU A 27 16.08 -15.05 6.33
CA LEU A 27 16.78 -14.71 5.10
C LEU A 27 17.63 -13.43 5.29
N CYS A 28 17.09 -12.41 5.95
CA CYS A 28 17.82 -11.17 6.24
C CYS A 28 19.01 -11.38 7.17
N HIS A 29 18.95 -12.36 8.07
CA HIS A 29 20.06 -12.69 8.94
C HIS A 29 21.28 -13.24 8.17
N PHE A 30 21.05 -13.94 7.07
CA PHE A 30 22.12 -14.48 6.21
C PHE A 30 22.62 -13.47 5.16
N VAL A 31 21.85 -12.42 4.87
CA VAL A 31 22.27 -11.33 3.98
C VAL A 31 22.86 -10.22 4.86
N ASN A 32 23.99 -9.62 4.44
CA ASN A 32 24.75 -8.60 5.18
C ASN A 32 23.85 -7.54 5.87
N GLY A 33 24.34 -6.94 6.97
CA GLY A 33 23.59 -6.08 7.88
C GLY A 33 22.77 -4.93 7.25
N ASP A 34 23.15 -4.45 6.07
CA ASP A 34 22.45 -3.38 5.32
C ASP A 34 21.06 -3.82 4.82
N ALA A 35 20.83 -5.12 4.67
CA ALA A 35 19.53 -5.64 4.23
C ALA A 35 18.40 -5.33 5.22
N TRP A 36 18.70 -5.27 6.52
CA TRP A 36 17.75 -4.92 7.55
C TRP A 36 17.26 -3.47 7.42
N GLU A 37 18.19 -2.55 7.21
CA GLU A 37 17.88 -1.13 7.05
C GLU A 37 17.03 -0.86 5.79
N VAL A 38 17.39 -1.51 4.69
CA VAL A 38 16.62 -1.46 3.43
C VAL A 38 15.21 -2.00 3.62
N MET A 39 15.03 -3.12 4.32
CA MET A 39 13.70 -3.70 4.57
C MET A 39 12.82 -2.81 5.43
N ILE A 40 13.35 -2.22 6.50
CA ILE A 40 12.61 -1.28 7.35
C ILE A 40 12.21 -0.06 6.52
N SER A 41 13.12 0.49 5.73
CA SER A 41 12.86 1.66 4.89
C SER A 41 11.77 1.38 3.86
N ILE A 42 11.85 0.26 3.15
CA ILE A 42 10.81 -0.14 2.17
C ILE A 42 9.45 -0.33 2.84
N THR A 43 9.41 -1.03 3.98
CA THR A 43 8.17 -1.28 4.72
C THR A 43 7.51 0.03 5.16
N SER A 44 8.31 0.97 5.65
CA SER A 44 7.84 2.29 6.05
C SER A 44 7.26 3.07 4.87
N VAL A 45 7.94 3.09 3.73
CA VAL A 45 7.48 3.77 2.51
C VAL A 45 6.22 3.12 1.95
N MET A 46 6.09 1.80 2.03
CA MET A 46 4.87 1.09 1.59
C MET A 46 3.64 1.43 2.43
N ALA A 47 3.78 1.80 3.70
CA ALA A 47 2.65 2.21 4.52
C ALA A 47 2.14 3.63 4.19
N MET A 48 2.99 4.52 3.67
CA MET A 48 2.67 5.93 3.43
C MET A 48 1.47 6.17 2.50
N PRO A 49 1.32 5.50 1.33
CA PRO A 49 0.15 5.69 0.48
C PRO A 49 -1.17 5.34 1.16
N CYS A 50 -1.16 4.38 2.08
CA CYS A 50 -2.36 4.03 2.86
C CYS A 50 -2.77 5.19 3.78
N TYR A 51 -1.82 5.78 4.50
CA TYR A 51 -2.06 6.95 5.34
C TYR A 51 -2.53 8.14 4.52
N LEU A 52 -1.90 8.41 3.39
CA LEU A 52 -2.31 9.48 2.47
C LEU A 52 -3.77 9.31 2.03
N LEU A 53 -4.13 8.10 1.59
CA LEU A 53 -5.49 7.79 1.15
C LEU A 53 -6.52 7.95 2.28
N CYS A 54 -6.18 7.53 3.50
CA CYS A 54 -7.04 7.72 4.67
C CYS A 54 -7.29 9.20 4.97
N CYS A 55 -6.23 10.03 4.93
CA CYS A 55 -6.33 11.46 5.18
C CYS A 55 -7.13 12.18 4.09
N VAL A 56 -6.89 11.86 2.81
CA VAL A 56 -7.66 12.39 1.68
C VAL A 56 -9.12 11.95 1.75
N TYR A 57 -9.39 10.70 2.15
CA TYR A 57 -10.75 10.21 2.32
C TYR A 57 -11.48 10.95 3.45
N LEU A 58 -10.82 11.15 4.59
CA LEU A 58 -11.38 11.91 5.71
C LEU A 58 -11.73 13.35 5.28
N TRP A 59 -10.82 14.02 4.58
CA TRP A 59 -11.08 15.34 4.01
C TRP A 59 -12.28 15.32 3.06
N LYS A 60 -12.33 14.39 2.13
CA LYS A 60 -13.44 14.23 1.18
C LYS A 60 -14.79 14.04 1.88
N VAL A 61 -14.84 13.19 2.90
CA VAL A 61 -16.06 12.94 3.69
C VAL A 61 -16.46 14.20 4.46
N ALA A 62 -15.52 14.91 5.07
CA ALA A 62 -15.80 16.14 5.81
C ALA A 62 -16.35 17.27 4.91
N VAL A 63 -15.96 17.30 3.63
CA VAL A 63 -16.47 18.27 2.65
C VAL A 63 -17.83 17.85 2.07
N ARG A 64 -17.98 16.59 1.66
CA ARG A 64 -19.13 16.11 0.90
C ARG A 64 -20.31 15.63 1.76
N GLU A 65 -20.03 14.95 2.85
CA GLU A 65 -21.06 14.24 3.64
C GLU A 65 -21.27 14.93 4.98
N ARG A 66 -22.02 16.04 4.95
CA ARG A 66 -22.32 16.85 6.15
C ARG A 66 -23.10 16.06 7.21
N THR A 67 -23.88 15.08 6.81
CA THR A 67 -24.77 14.27 7.68
C THR A 67 -24.03 13.24 8.53
N VAL A 68 -22.79 12.88 8.17
CA VAL A 68 -21.99 11.90 8.92
C VAL A 68 -21.48 12.47 10.24
N PHE A 69 -21.34 13.79 10.33
CA PHE A 69 -20.82 14.45 11.53
C PHE A 69 -21.94 14.97 12.41
N ARG A 70 -21.91 14.56 13.68
CA ARG A 70 -22.92 14.91 14.70
C ARG A 70 -22.92 16.40 15.07
N SER A 71 -21.82 17.12 14.84
CA SER A 71 -21.71 18.55 15.12
C SER A 71 -20.81 19.25 14.10
N ALA A 72 -21.04 20.57 13.91
CA ALA A 72 -20.20 21.40 13.04
C ALA A 72 -18.74 21.43 13.51
N VAL A 73 -18.50 21.43 14.82
CA VAL A 73 -17.16 21.43 15.41
C VAL A 73 -16.42 20.13 15.08
N ALA A 74 -17.09 18.97 15.17
CA ALA A 74 -16.50 17.68 14.81
C ALA A 74 -16.10 17.66 13.33
N ARG A 75 -16.93 18.23 12.46
CA ARG A 75 -16.64 18.34 11.02
C ARG A 75 -15.43 19.22 10.74
N HIS A 76 -15.33 20.40 11.37
CA HIS A 76 -14.17 21.28 11.19
C HIS A 76 -12.87 20.64 11.69
N ARG A 77 -12.92 19.93 12.82
CA ARG A 77 -11.78 19.15 13.32
C ARG A 77 -11.37 18.06 12.31
N ALA A 78 -12.33 17.28 11.81
CA ALA A 78 -12.07 16.25 10.81
C ALA A 78 -11.45 16.84 9.51
N LEU A 79 -11.94 18.00 9.09
CA LEU A 79 -11.42 18.71 7.91
C LEU A 79 -9.99 19.20 8.14
N ALA A 80 -9.71 19.84 9.27
CA ALA A 80 -8.37 20.28 9.64
C ALA A 80 -7.40 19.10 9.75
N THR A 81 -7.80 18.02 10.43
CA THR A 81 -6.98 16.80 10.55
C THR A 81 -6.75 16.14 9.20
N GLY A 82 -7.75 16.08 8.32
CA GLY A 82 -7.62 15.54 6.98
C GLY A 82 -6.65 16.33 6.11
N ILE A 83 -6.71 17.65 6.15
CA ILE A 83 -5.80 18.53 5.38
C ILE A 83 -4.37 18.42 5.94
N LEU A 84 -4.20 18.59 7.25
CA LEU A 84 -2.88 18.50 7.89
C LEU A 84 -2.24 17.13 7.67
N GLY A 85 -3.03 16.05 7.83
CA GLY A 85 -2.56 14.69 7.59
C GLY A 85 -2.17 14.46 6.13
N THR A 86 -2.90 15.04 5.18
CA THR A 86 -2.56 14.95 3.75
C THR A 86 -1.26 15.67 3.45
N LEU A 87 -1.08 16.91 3.95
CA LEU A 87 0.16 17.66 3.77
C LEU A 87 1.35 16.95 4.40
N PHE A 88 1.18 16.44 5.60
CA PHE A 88 2.22 15.68 6.30
C PHE A 88 2.58 14.38 5.56
N SER A 89 1.59 13.64 5.08
CA SER A 89 1.84 12.43 4.29
C SER A 89 2.56 12.71 2.97
N LEU A 90 2.23 13.81 2.30
CA LEU A 90 2.95 14.24 1.10
C LEU A 90 4.40 14.63 1.41
N PHE A 91 4.63 15.32 2.52
CA PHE A 91 5.97 15.65 2.98
C PHE A 91 6.79 14.40 3.29
N LEU A 92 6.19 13.39 3.95
CA LEU A 92 6.85 12.12 4.21
C LEU A 92 7.22 11.37 2.93
N VAL A 93 6.31 11.32 1.95
CA VAL A 93 6.59 10.70 0.64
C VAL A 93 7.75 11.40 -0.06
N TYR A 94 7.80 12.73 -0.01
CA TYR A 94 8.91 13.50 -0.55
C TYR A 94 10.23 13.23 0.19
N SER A 95 10.18 13.19 1.52
CA SER A 95 11.35 12.95 2.39
C SER A 95 11.91 11.53 2.29
N ALA A 96 11.07 10.54 1.95
CA ALA A 96 11.50 9.14 1.79
C ALA A 96 12.56 8.95 0.70
N GLY A 97 12.63 9.86 -0.25
CA GLY A 97 13.55 9.79 -1.38
C GLY A 97 13.06 8.90 -2.52
N LEU A 98 13.53 9.24 -3.72
CA LEU A 98 13.07 8.60 -4.96
C LEU A 98 13.42 7.11 -5.01
N ARG A 99 14.57 6.71 -4.46
CA ARG A 99 15.06 5.33 -4.45
C ARG A 99 14.07 4.37 -3.78
N TYR A 100 13.69 4.66 -2.52
CA TYR A 100 12.77 3.80 -1.77
C TYR A 100 11.35 3.87 -2.31
N LEU A 101 10.94 5.02 -2.85
CA LEU A 101 9.64 5.17 -3.51
C LEU A 101 9.53 4.27 -4.74
N MET A 102 10.57 4.22 -5.58
CA MET A 102 10.60 3.35 -6.75
C MET A 102 10.59 1.87 -6.38
N MET A 103 11.33 1.47 -5.35
CA MET A 103 11.29 0.11 -4.80
C MET A 103 9.90 -0.27 -4.28
N ALA A 104 9.24 0.64 -3.56
CA ALA A 104 7.88 0.42 -3.08
C ALA A 104 6.88 0.27 -4.24
N CYS A 105 7.00 1.08 -5.29
CA CYS A 105 6.17 0.96 -6.49
C CYS A 105 6.37 -0.39 -7.19
N ALA A 106 7.60 -0.89 -7.28
CA ALA A 106 7.88 -2.21 -7.83
C ALA A 106 7.20 -3.33 -7.02
N LEU A 107 7.27 -3.26 -5.68
CA LEU A 107 6.61 -4.22 -4.80
C LEU A 107 5.08 -4.14 -4.90
N TYR A 108 4.51 -2.95 -5.02
CA TYR A 108 3.07 -2.81 -5.29
C TYR A 108 2.66 -3.46 -6.60
N ALA A 109 3.47 -3.31 -7.66
CA ALA A 109 3.20 -3.96 -8.95
C ALA A 109 3.22 -5.49 -8.83
N ILE A 110 4.15 -6.06 -8.06
CA ILE A 110 4.19 -7.51 -7.75
C ILE A 110 2.95 -7.94 -6.95
N GLY A 111 2.39 -7.07 -6.11
CA GLY A 111 1.15 -7.32 -5.36
C GLY A 111 -0.13 -7.29 -6.20
N LEU A 112 -0.13 -6.68 -7.39
CA LEU A 112 -1.31 -6.57 -8.25
C LEU A 112 -1.93 -7.92 -8.66
N PRO A 113 -1.17 -8.96 -9.05
CA PRO A 113 -1.73 -10.27 -9.34
C PRO A 113 -2.53 -10.85 -8.16
N LEU A 114 -2.03 -10.69 -6.94
CA LEU A 114 -2.74 -11.12 -5.72
C LEU A 114 -4.07 -10.39 -5.55
N LEU A 115 -4.11 -9.09 -5.83
CA LEU A 115 -5.33 -8.29 -5.79
C LEU A 115 -6.35 -8.76 -6.83
N VAL A 116 -5.91 -9.09 -8.05
CA VAL A 116 -6.76 -9.64 -9.12
C VAL A 116 -7.33 -11.00 -8.70
N VAL A 117 -6.49 -11.88 -8.17
CA VAL A 117 -6.91 -13.21 -7.67
C VAL A 117 -7.93 -13.05 -6.54
N ALA A 118 -7.68 -12.20 -5.57
CA ALA A 118 -8.58 -11.94 -4.44
C ALA A 118 -9.95 -11.39 -4.90
N ARG A 119 -9.98 -10.50 -5.88
CA ARG A 119 -11.22 -9.99 -6.47
C ARG A 119 -11.97 -11.07 -7.24
N ARG A 120 -11.26 -11.91 -7.99
CA ARG A 120 -11.83 -13.02 -8.73
C ARG A 120 -12.49 -14.05 -7.82
N GLN A 121 -11.88 -14.31 -6.66
CA GLN A 121 -12.47 -15.17 -5.64
C GLN A 121 -13.75 -14.61 -5.00
N ARG A 122 -13.86 -13.29 -4.93
CA ARG A 122 -15.08 -12.62 -4.40
C ARG A 122 -16.25 -12.63 -5.38
N ARG A 123 -15.98 -12.65 -6.70
CA ARG A 123 -16.99 -12.64 -7.76
C ARG A 123 -16.67 -13.71 -8.80
N PRO A 124 -16.91 -15.00 -8.49
CA PRO A 124 -16.69 -16.07 -9.45
C PRO A 124 -17.62 -15.89 -10.67
N GLY A 125 -17.04 -16.01 -11.87
CA GLY A 125 -17.78 -15.90 -13.12
C GLY A 125 -17.84 -14.51 -13.77
N THR A 126 -17.38 -13.43 -13.13
CA THR A 126 -17.32 -12.11 -13.77
C THR A 126 -16.07 -11.98 -14.64
N PRO A 127 -16.19 -11.51 -15.90
CA PRO A 127 -15.04 -11.25 -16.76
C PRO A 127 -14.16 -10.15 -16.15
N LEU A 128 -12.84 -10.25 -16.37
CA LEU A 128 -11.82 -9.31 -15.81
C LEU A 128 -12.14 -7.84 -16.07
N ARG A 129 -12.76 -7.55 -17.23
CA ARG A 129 -13.14 -6.19 -17.63
C ARG A 129 -14.21 -5.56 -16.73
N GLN A 130 -15.07 -6.37 -16.12
CA GLN A 130 -16.14 -5.93 -15.21
C GLN A 130 -15.73 -5.94 -13.73
N LEU A 131 -14.58 -6.56 -13.40
CA LEU A 131 -14.05 -6.58 -12.02
C LEU A 131 -13.60 -5.19 -11.55
N PHE A 132 -13.23 -4.32 -12.48
CA PHE A 132 -12.76 -2.97 -12.19
C PHE A 132 -13.64 -1.96 -12.89
N SER A 133 -14.07 -0.93 -12.15
CA SER A 133 -14.66 0.26 -12.75
C SER A 133 -13.63 0.96 -13.66
N HIS A 134 -14.07 1.79 -14.60
CA HIS A 134 -13.17 2.54 -15.50
C HIS A 134 -12.07 3.28 -14.73
N ARG A 135 -12.42 3.90 -13.59
CA ARG A 135 -11.45 4.55 -12.68
C ARG A 135 -10.48 3.54 -12.05
N GLY A 136 -10.93 2.32 -11.77
CA GLY A 136 -10.10 1.26 -11.23
C GLY A 136 -9.04 0.78 -12.23
N TRP A 137 -9.36 0.74 -13.51
CA TRP A 137 -8.41 0.42 -14.58
C TRP A 137 -7.32 1.49 -14.73
N VAL A 138 -7.70 2.78 -14.64
CA VAL A 138 -6.72 3.89 -14.68
C VAL A 138 -5.73 3.78 -13.52
N VAL A 139 -6.22 3.54 -12.31
CA VAL A 139 -5.34 3.37 -11.13
C VAL A 139 -4.44 2.15 -11.28
N LEU A 140 -4.99 1.03 -11.77
CA LEU A 140 -4.23 -0.20 -11.99
C LEU A 140 -3.12 0.02 -13.03
N SER A 141 -3.43 0.65 -14.17
CA SER A 141 -2.44 0.95 -15.20
C SER A 141 -1.34 1.90 -14.69
N LEU A 142 -1.71 2.89 -13.89
CA LEU A 142 -0.76 3.82 -13.28
C LEU A 142 0.22 3.07 -12.35
N ILE A 143 -0.30 2.17 -11.50
CA ILE A 143 0.55 1.38 -10.60
C ILE A 143 1.46 0.44 -11.39
N VAL A 144 0.98 -0.17 -12.48
CA VAL A 144 1.81 -1.02 -13.35
C VAL A 144 2.93 -0.22 -13.99
N VAL A 145 2.62 0.95 -14.56
CA VAL A 145 3.63 1.82 -15.19
C VAL A 145 4.68 2.26 -14.17
N LEU A 146 4.25 2.75 -13.01
CA LEU A 146 5.17 3.14 -11.95
C LEU A 146 5.98 1.94 -11.43
N GLY A 147 5.39 0.77 -11.34
CA GLY A 147 6.06 -0.45 -10.92
C GLY A 147 7.12 -0.92 -11.93
N VAL A 148 6.81 -0.86 -13.22
CA VAL A 148 7.79 -1.17 -14.29
C VAL A 148 8.93 -0.15 -14.28
N CYS A 149 8.64 1.14 -14.17
CA CYS A 149 9.67 2.17 -14.01
C CYS A 149 10.52 1.92 -12.77
N GLY A 150 9.92 1.54 -11.64
CA GLY A 150 10.61 1.18 -10.41
C GLY A 150 11.53 -0.04 -10.58
N LEU A 151 11.05 -1.09 -11.26
CA LEU A 151 11.84 -2.28 -11.58
C LEU A 151 13.03 -1.95 -12.49
N VAL A 152 12.80 -1.19 -13.54
CA VAL A 152 13.86 -0.74 -14.45
C VAL A 152 14.91 0.08 -13.70
N TYR A 153 14.46 0.99 -12.83
CA TYR A 153 15.36 1.80 -12.01
C TYR A 153 16.20 0.96 -11.05
N THR A 154 15.60 -0.05 -10.41
CA THR A 154 16.31 -0.95 -9.48
C THR A 154 17.32 -1.85 -10.21
N VAL A 155 16.98 -2.33 -11.40
CA VAL A 155 17.86 -3.21 -12.20
C VAL A 155 19.02 -2.43 -12.83
N HIS A 156 18.78 -1.20 -13.32
CA HIS A 156 19.79 -0.45 -14.10
C HIS A 156 20.75 0.39 -13.26
N GLY A 157 20.54 0.58 -11.97
CA GLY A 157 21.51 1.39 -11.23
C GLY A 157 21.19 1.67 -9.76
N GLY A 158 20.07 1.15 -9.25
CA GLY A 158 19.57 1.62 -7.98
C GLY A 158 20.02 0.83 -6.75
N VAL A 159 20.19 -0.48 -6.85
CA VAL A 159 20.34 -1.33 -5.66
C VAL A 159 21.75 -1.85 -5.47
N PHE A 160 22.49 -2.04 -6.55
CA PHE A 160 23.84 -2.60 -6.53
C PHE A 160 24.92 -1.66 -7.06
N GLY A 161 24.58 -0.43 -7.39
CA GLY A 161 25.55 0.61 -7.71
C GLY A 161 26.24 1.07 -6.42
N VAL A 162 27.27 0.36 -6.04
CA VAL A 162 28.30 0.82 -5.12
C VAL A 162 28.94 2.04 -5.76
N ALA A 163 28.80 3.19 -5.15
CA ALA A 163 29.76 4.28 -5.20
C ALA A 163 29.80 4.89 -3.81
#